data_afba4f57ef84a254cddaf31703218a63
#
_entry.id   afba4f57ef84a254cddaf31703218a63
#
_cell.length_a   1.000
_cell.length_b   1.000
_cell.length_c   1.000
_cell.angle_alpha   90.00
_cell.angle_beta   90.00
_cell.angle_gamma   90.00
#
_symmetry.space_group_name_H-M   'P 1'
#
loop_
_entity.id
_entity.type
_entity.pdbx_description
1 polymer ?
#
loop_
_entity_poly.entity_id
_entity_poly.type
_entity_poly.pdbx_seq_one_letter_code
_entity_poly.pdbx_strand_id
1 'polypeptide(L)'
;GADPSDIARLHEADFNVNLYPETANTAITWMTRNFGQPSTKVIPIGFKGTQAFIAEVCQLADIDCDIQEFSKSSKARWYALSVDSTYLTNKRVFIFGDATHAIAAAKVAAHEMGFKVVGLGTYSRELAREVREAAAELGLEAIITDDYLEVEEKITELQPELILGTQMERHIAKRLKIPCAVISSPVHVQDFPSRYSPQMG
;
A
#
# COMPACT_ATOMS: atom_id res chain seq x y z
N GLY A 1 15.50 9.87 16.06
CA GLY A 1 15.16 10.64 14.87
C GLY A 1 16.42 11.14 14.17
N ALA A 2 16.32 11.62 12.94
CA ALA A 2 17.43 12.19 12.20
C ALA A 2 17.79 13.57 12.69
N ASP A 3 19.06 13.90 12.70
CA ASP A 3 19.62 15.20 13.00
C ASP A 3 19.91 15.96 11.69
N PRO A 4 19.88 17.29 11.65
CA PRO A 4 20.26 18.05 10.46
C PRO A 4 21.66 17.70 9.91
N SER A 5 22.60 17.29 10.76
CA SER A 5 23.91 16.82 10.34
C SER A 5 23.87 15.51 9.54
N ASP A 6 22.84 14.66 9.73
CA ASP A 6 22.69 13.43 8.97
C ASP A 6 22.38 13.71 7.50
N ILE A 7 21.75 14.87 7.19
CA ILE A 7 21.51 15.29 5.80
C ILE A 7 22.82 15.45 5.03
N ALA A 8 23.84 16.02 5.69
CA ALA A 8 25.17 16.19 5.07
C ALA A 8 25.84 14.85 4.76
N ARG A 9 25.47 13.79 5.46
CA ARG A 9 26.02 12.43 5.32
C ARG A 9 25.21 11.51 4.40
N LEU A 10 24.09 11.96 3.80
CA LEU A 10 23.28 11.14 2.89
C LEU A 10 24.09 10.54 1.73
N HIS A 11 25.13 11.23 1.29
CA HIS A 11 26.01 10.74 0.23
C HIS A 11 26.89 9.53 0.63
N GLU A 12 27.01 9.22 1.93
CA GLU A 12 27.79 8.10 2.47
C GLU A 12 27.04 6.76 2.40
N ALA A 13 25.73 6.78 2.08
CA ALA A 13 24.93 5.57 2.05
C ALA A 13 25.19 4.75 0.77
N ASP A 14 25.22 3.43 0.90
CA ASP A 14 25.39 2.50 -0.24
C ASP A 14 24.11 2.41 -1.08
N PHE A 15 22.95 2.50 -0.45
CA PHE A 15 21.62 2.51 -1.09
C PHE A 15 20.60 3.23 -0.23
N ASN A 16 19.43 3.51 -0.80
CA ASN A 16 18.32 4.18 -0.13
C ASN A 16 17.11 3.26 0.03
N VAL A 17 16.50 3.26 1.20
CA VAL A 17 15.21 2.60 1.45
C VAL A 17 14.08 3.60 1.23
N ASN A 18 13.29 3.39 0.17
CA ASN A 18 12.17 4.25 -0.20
C ASN A 18 10.85 3.59 0.19
N LEU A 19 10.29 3.97 1.33
CA LEU A 19 9.03 3.41 1.84
C LEU A 19 7.79 4.21 1.42
N TYR A 20 7.97 5.44 0.94
CA TYR A 20 6.86 6.30 0.52
C TYR A 20 7.23 7.12 -0.72
N PRO A 21 7.15 6.50 -1.91
CA PRO A 21 7.60 7.10 -3.17
C PRO A 21 6.94 8.43 -3.50
N GLU A 22 5.67 8.63 -3.16
CA GLU A 22 4.93 9.86 -3.45
C GLU A 22 5.60 11.11 -2.89
N THR A 23 6.30 11.00 -1.77
CA THR A 23 7.01 12.12 -1.16
C THR A 23 8.52 12.09 -1.41
N ALA A 24 9.09 10.90 -1.55
CA ALA A 24 10.54 10.70 -1.56
C ALA A 24 11.17 10.62 -2.97
N ASN A 25 10.39 10.31 -4.02
CA ASN A 25 10.93 10.03 -5.36
C ASN A 25 11.82 11.13 -5.93
N THR A 26 11.49 12.41 -5.69
CA THR A 26 12.30 13.52 -6.18
C THR A 26 13.69 13.52 -5.53
N ALA A 27 13.78 13.34 -4.21
CA ALA A 27 15.04 13.27 -3.47
C ALA A 27 15.81 12.01 -3.85
N ILE A 28 15.16 10.85 -3.91
CA ILE A 28 15.76 9.57 -4.31
C ILE A 28 16.35 9.66 -5.72
N THR A 29 15.61 10.20 -6.68
CA THR A 29 16.09 10.37 -8.06
C THR A 29 17.31 11.29 -8.11
N TRP A 30 17.31 12.35 -7.32
CA TRP A 30 18.44 13.25 -7.21
C TRP A 30 19.68 12.54 -6.63
N MET A 31 19.52 11.77 -5.53
CA MET A 31 20.61 11.00 -4.92
C MET A 31 21.17 9.94 -5.87
N THR A 32 20.29 9.24 -6.59
CA THR A 32 20.73 8.25 -7.59
C THR A 32 21.55 8.90 -8.70
N ARG A 33 21.17 10.08 -9.19
CA ARG A 33 21.89 10.79 -10.26
C ARG A 33 23.22 11.38 -9.80
N ASN A 34 23.28 11.89 -8.57
CA ASN A 34 24.47 12.60 -8.09
C ASN A 34 25.47 11.70 -7.37
N PHE A 35 24.99 10.64 -6.71
CA PHE A 35 25.84 9.76 -5.89
C PHE A 35 25.85 8.30 -6.38
N GLY A 36 25.08 7.97 -7.41
CA GLY A 36 24.98 6.59 -7.92
C GLY A 36 24.24 5.63 -7.00
N GLN A 37 23.58 6.13 -5.96
CA GLN A 37 22.91 5.31 -4.94
C GLN A 37 21.65 4.67 -5.51
N PRO A 38 21.53 3.34 -5.55
CA PRO A 38 20.29 2.66 -5.88
C PRO A 38 19.27 2.81 -4.74
N SER A 39 18.00 2.50 -5.03
CA SER A 39 16.94 2.55 -4.03
C SER A 39 15.98 1.38 -4.15
N THR A 40 15.33 1.02 -3.02
CA THR A 40 14.24 0.06 -3.04
C THR A 40 13.04 0.59 -3.81
N LYS A 41 12.32 -0.31 -4.47
CA LYS A 41 11.09 -0.03 -5.23
C LYS A 41 9.88 -0.74 -4.62
N VAL A 42 10.12 -1.82 -3.90
CA VAL A 42 9.08 -2.62 -3.25
C VAL A 42 8.67 -1.98 -1.93
N ILE A 43 7.38 -1.88 -1.70
CA ILE A 43 6.82 -1.41 -0.43
C ILE A 43 6.47 -2.62 0.43
N PRO A 44 6.95 -2.69 1.70
CA PRO A 44 6.76 -3.85 2.56
C PRO A 44 5.38 -3.84 3.25
N ILE A 45 4.31 -3.88 2.45
CA ILE A 45 2.93 -4.00 2.94
C ILE A 45 2.39 -5.36 2.50
N GLY A 46 1.86 -6.12 3.46
CA GLY A 46 1.44 -7.50 3.29
C GLY A 46 2.61 -8.50 3.31
N PHE A 47 2.25 -9.78 3.36
CA PHE A 47 3.23 -10.85 3.47
C PHE A 47 4.15 -10.96 2.25
N LYS A 48 3.56 -11.01 1.06
CA LYS A 48 4.32 -11.09 -0.21
C LYS A 48 5.14 -9.83 -0.47
N GLY A 49 4.58 -8.65 -0.16
CA GLY A 49 5.29 -7.40 -0.28
C GLY A 49 6.51 -7.33 0.63
N THR A 50 6.38 -7.79 1.89
CA THR A 50 7.50 -7.82 2.84
C THR A 50 8.58 -8.82 2.43
N GLN A 51 8.20 -10.01 1.93
CA GLN A 51 9.19 -10.97 1.39
C GLN A 51 9.98 -10.38 0.21
N ALA A 52 9.29 -9.77 -0.74
CA ALA A 52 9.93 -9.15 -1.90
C ALA A 52 10.82 -7.96 -1.50
N PHE A 53 10.39 -7.16 -0.51
CA PHE A 53 11.19 -6.07 0.03
C PHE A 53 12.49 -6.57 0.70
N ILE A 54 12.41 -7.61 1.54
CA ILE A 54 13.58 -8.21 2.16
C ILE A 54 14.56 -8.72 1.09
N ALA A 55 14.06 -9.42 0.06
CA ALA A 55 14.88 -9.89 -1.04
C ALA A 55 15.59 -8.74 -1.78
N GLU A 56 14.87 -7.64 -2.04
CA GLU A 56 15.43 -6.46 -2.70
C GLU A 56 16.51 -5.79 -1.84
N VAL A 57 16.26 -5.63 -0.54
CA VAL A 57 17.24 -5.05 0.41
C VAL A 57 18.50 -5.93 0.47
N CYS A 58 18.35 -7.25 0.56
CA CYS A 58 19.50 -8.16 0.58
C CYS A 58 20.32 -8.08 -0.70
N GLN A 59 19.65 -7.97 -1.86
CA GLN A 59 20.31 -7.78 -3.15
C GLN A 59 21.08 -6.44 -3.20
N LEU A 60 20.49 -5.36 -2.71
CA LEU A 60 21.13 -4.04 -2.70
C LEU A 60 22.31 -3.98 -1.72
N ALA A 61 22.21 -4.71 -0.61
CA ALA A 61 23.27 -4.79 0.40
C ALA A 61 24.35 -5.83 0.08
N ASP A 62 24.20 -6.61 -1.01
CA ASP A 62 25.09 -7.72 -1.38
C ASP A 62 25.28 -8.74 -0.24
N ILE A 63 24.17 -9.08 0.44
CA ILE A 63 24.15 -10.08 1.52
C ILE A 63 23.23 -11.24 1.17
N ASP A 64 23.58 -12.43 1.66
CA ASP A 64 22.72 -13.60 1.56
C ASP A 64 21.67 -13.59 2.69
N CYS A 65 20.40 -13.81 2.35
CA CYS A 65 19.29 -13.75 3.29
C CYS A 65 18.41 -15.01 3.22
N ASP A 66 18.06 -15.56 4.37
CA ASP A 66 17.06 -16.62 4.46
C ASP A 66 15.64 -16.04 4.55
N ILE A 67 15.03 -15.81 3.38
CA ILE A 67 13.63 -15.36 3.28
C ILE A 67 12.67 -16.41 3.85
N GLN A 68 13.06 -17.68 3.92
CA GLN A 68 12.25 -18.78 4.48
C GLN A 68 12.09 -18.63 6.00
N GLU A 69 13.08 -18.11 6.70
CA GLU A 69 12.99 -17.86 8.13
C GLU A 69 11.94 -16.79 8.45
N PHE A 70 11.91 -15.70 7.67
CA PHE A 70 10.85 -14.70 7.77
C PHE A 70 9.47 -15.33 7.56
N SER A 71 9.33 -16.17 6.54
CA SER A 71 8.07 -16.85 6.21
C SER A 71 7.55 -17.73 7.37
N LYS A 72 8.45 -18.34 8.13
CA LYS A 72 8.08 -19.18 9.30
C LYS A 72 7.61 -18.36 10.49
N SER A 73 8.15 -17.15 10.66
CA SER A 73 7.81 -16.28 11.79
C SER A 73 6.50 -15.50 11.59
N SER A 74 6.04 -15.37 10.35
CA SER A 74 4.83 -14.58 10.03
C SER A 74 3.54 -15.26 10.50
N LYS A 75 2.67 -14.46 11.12
CA LYS A 75 1.32 -14.87 11.53
C LYS A 75 0.34 -14.97 10.36
N ALA A 76 0.67 -14.41 9.18
CA ALA A 76 -0.18 -14.45 8.00
C ALA A 76 -0.49 -15.89 7.56
N ARG A 77 0.46 -16.81 7.74
CA ARG A 77 0.26 -18.23 7.45
C ARG A 77 -0.81 -18.86 8.35
N TRP A 78 -0.83 -18.52 9.65
CA TRP A 78 -1.86 -18.99 10.57
C TRP A 78 -3.24 -18.51 10.13
N TYR A 79 -3.38 -17.22 9.79
CA TYR A 79 -4.64 -16.66 9.31
C TYR A 79 -5.12 -17.36 8.04
N ALA A 80 -4.24 -17.56 7.05
CA ALA A 80 -4.58 -18.22 5.78
C ALA A 80 -5.09 -19.67 5.95
N LEU A 81 -4.68 -20.34 7.03
CA LEU A 81 -5.13 -21.69 7.38
C LEU A 81 -6.38 -21.71 8.28
N SER A 82 -6.82 -20.54 8.76
CA SER A 82 -7.99 -20.44 9.64
C SER A 82 -9.30 -20.45 8.83
N VAL A 83 -10.37 -20.90 9.47
CA VAL A 83 -11.73 -20.83 8.90
C VAL A 83 -12.14 -19.38 8.63
N ASP A 84 -11.65 -18.45 9.46
CA ASP A 84 -11.99 -17.02 9.37
C ASP A 84 -11.54 -16.41 8.04
N SER A 85 -10.47 -16.91 7.42
CA SER A 85 -10.01 -16.44 6.10
C SER A 85 -11.06 -16.63 5.00
N THR A 86 -11.95 -17.62 5.14
CA THR A 86 -12.97 -17.90 4.14
C THR A 86 -14.09 -16.85 4.12
N TYR A 87 -14.31 -16.12 5.21
CA TYR A 87 -15.35 -15.08 5.29
C TYR A 87 -15.08 -13.88 4.37
N LEU A 88 -13.82 -13.64 4.02
CA LEU A 88 -13.40 -12.54 3.15
C LEU A 88 -13.36 -12.93 1.67
N THR A 89 -13.35 -14.24 1.38
CA THR A 89 -13.20 -14.74 0.00
C THR A 89 -14.37 -14.28 -0.87
N ASN A 90 -14.02 -13.69 -2.02
CA ASN A 90 -14.94 -13.11 -3.00
C ASN A 90 -15.79 -11.92 -2.51
N LYS A 91 -15.58 -11.42 -1.29
CA LYS A 91 -16.19 -10.16 -0.86
C LYS A 91 -15.70 -9.02 -1.73
N ARG A 92 -16.63 -8.16 -2.14
CA ARG A 92 -16.35 -7.05 -3.06
C ARG A 92 -15.74 -5.89 -2.28
N VAL A 93 -14.52 -5.49 -2.63
CA VAL A 93 -13.83 -4.39 -1.96
C VAL A 93 -13.51 -3.26 -2.93
N PHE A 94 -13.78 -2.03 -2.51
CA PHE A 94 -13.36 -0.80 -3.17
C PHE A 94 -12.17 -0.20 -2.40
N ILE A 95 -11.12 0.20 -3.11
CA ILE A 95 -9.87 0.68 -2.51
C ILE A 95 -9.53 2.04 -3.11
N PHE A 96 -9.34 3.04 -2.23
CA PHE A 96 -9.01 4.39 -2.64
C PHE A 96 -8.14 5.08 -1.58
N GLY A 97 -7.13 5.84 -2.01
CA GLY A 97 -6.24 6.54 -1.09
C GLY A 97 -5.02 7.10 -1.77
N ASP A 98 -3.94 7.32 -1.01
CA ASP A 98 -2.64 7.55 -1.64
C ASP A 98 -2.23 6.32 -2.45
N ALA A 99 -1.48 6.54 -3.51
CA ALA A 99 -1.17 5.47 -4.47
C ALA A 99 -0.36 4.33 -3.84
N THR A 100 0.57 4.66 -2.94
CA THR A 100 1.42 3.68 -2.26
C THR A 100 0.58 2.68 -1.47
N HIS A 101 -0.33 3.16 -0.60
CA HIS A 101 -1.20 2.31 0.21
C HIS A 101 -2.29 1.64 -0.63
N ALA A 102 -2.88 2.35 -1.60
CA ALA A 102 -3.94 1.80 -2.44
C ALA A 102 -3.44 0.61 -3.28
N ILE A 103 -2.28 0.72 -3.93
CA ILE A 103 -1.66 -0.37 -4.69
C ILE A 103 -1.33 -1.56 -3.79
N ALA A 104 -0.70 -1.30 -2.64
CA ALA A 104 -0.31 -2.35 -1.71
C ALA A 104 -1.54 -3.06 -1.13
N ALA A 105 -2.57 -2.30 -0.70
CA ALA A 105 -3.82 -2.85 -0.20
C ALA A 105 -4.55 -3.69 -1.25
N ALA A 106 -4.54 -3.27 -2.53
CA ALA A 106 -5.15 -4.03 -3.60
C ALA A 106 -4.46 -5.39 -3.81
N LYS A 107 -3.12 -5.43 -3.76
CA LYS A 107 -2.35 -6.67 -3.84
C LYS A 107 -2.62 -7.60 -2.65
N VAL A 108 -2.63 -7.05 -1.43
CA VAL A 108 -2.98 -7.83 -0.22
C VAL A 108 -4.40 -8.35 -0.30
N ALA A 109 -5.37 -7.50 -0.62
CA ALA A 109 -6.77 -7.88 -0.72
C ALA A 109 -7.00 -9.01 -1.74
N ALA A 110 -6.46 -8.86 -2.95
CA ALA A 110 -6.66 -9.82 -4.02
C ALA A 110 -5.88 -11.12 -3.83
N HIS A 111 -4.61 -11.05 -3.41
CA HIS A 111 -3.70 -12.20 -3.46
C HIS A 111 -3.45 -12.88 -2.11
N GLU A 112 -3.75 -12.20 -0.99
CA GLU A 112 -3.51 -12.75 0.34
C GLU A 112 -4.80 -12.99 1.12
N MET A 113 -5.83 -12.15 0.92
CA MET A 113 -7.10 -12.22 1.65
C MET A 113 -8.27 -12.77 0.81
N GLY A 114 -8.09 -12.93 -0.50
CA GLY A 114 -9.09 -13.49 -1.39
C GLY A 114 -10.29 -12.60 -1.71
N PHE A 115 -10.18 -11.30 -1.50
CA PHE A 115 -11.21 -10.34 -1.91
C PHE A 115 -11.33 -10.24 -3.44
N LYS A 116 -12.51 -9.89 -3.89
CA LYS A 116 -12.73 -9.39 -5.24
C LYS A 116 -12.60 -7.86 -5.23
N VAL A 117 -11.47 -7.33 -5.67
CA VAL A 117 -11.30 -5.88 -5.85
C VAL A 117 -12.22 -5.44 -7.00
N VAL A 118 -13.11 -4.48 -6.74
CA VAL A 118 -14.09 -3.99 -7.72
C VAL A 118 -13.83 -2.54 -8.14
N GLY A 119 -12.96 -1.83 -7.43
CA GLY A 119 -12.49 -0.50 -7.77
C GLY A 119 -11.17 -0.22 -7.08
N LEU A 120 -10.27 0.43 -7.79
CA LEU A 120 -8.95 0.87 -7.31
C LEU A 120 -8.69 2.29 -7.79
N GLY A 121 -8.32 3.17 -6.88
CA GLY A 121 -8.03 4.55 -7.25
C GLY A 121 -7.18 5.32 -6.26
N THR A 122 -6.84 6.55 -6.68
CA THR A 122 -6.04 7.48 -5.91
C THR A 122 -6.48 8.92 -6.15
N TYR A 123 -6.30 9.75 -5.13
CA TYR A 123 -6.49 11.20 -5.24
C TYR A 123 -5.24 11.93 -5.76
N SER A 124 -4.09 11.26 -5.78
CA SER A 124 -2.82 11.83 -6.24
C SER A 124 -2.51 11.45 -7.70
N ARG A 125 -1.95 12.40 -8.44
CA ARG A 125 -1.48 12.16 -9.81
C ARG A 125 -0.04 11.66 -9.88
N GLU A 126 0.70 11.69 -8.79
CA GLU A 126 2.15 11.44 -8.79
C GLU A 126 2.52 10.03 -9.21
N LEU A 127 1.76 9.03 -8.74
CA LEU A 127 1.95 7.61 -9.12
C LEU A 127 0.75 7.09 -9.93
N ALA A 128 0.10 7.96 -10.71
CA ALA A 128 -1.09 7.60 -11.48
C ALA A 128 -0.84 6.47 -12.49
N ARG A 129 0.39 6.37 -13.01
CA ARG A 129 0.79 5.31 -13.92
C ARG A 129 0.81 3.96 -13.20
N GLU A 130 1.45 3.91 -12.04
CA GLU A 130 1.58 2.72 -11.20
C GLU A 130 0.21 2.22 -10.73
N VAL A 131 -0.71 3.14 -10.40
CA VAL A 131 -2.11 2.78 -10.07
C VAL A 131 -2.83 2.19 -11.27
N ARG A 132 -2.63 2.73 -12.48
CA ARG A 132 -3.22 2.16 -13.71
C ARG A 132 -2.67 0.77 -14.00
N GLU A 133 -1.38 0.57 -13.84
CA GLU A 133 -0.73 -0.74 -14.01
C GLU A 133 -1.30 -1.76 -13.01
N ALA A 134 -1.39 -1.40 -11.74
CA ALA A 134 -1.96 -2.27 -10.71
C ALA A 134 -3.47 -2.56 -10.93
N ALA A 135 -4.24 -1.58 -11.40
CA ALA A 135 -5.65 -1.78 -11.76
C ALA A 135 -5.80 -2.73 -12.95
N ALA A 136 -4.95 -2.55 -13.99
CA ALA A 136 -4.95 -3.41 -15.17
C ALA A 136 -4.61 -4.87 -14.84
N GLU A 137 -3.68 -5.13 -13.90
CA GLU A 137 -3.38 -6.47 -13.40
C GLU A 137 -4.61 -7.16 -12.79
N LEU A 138 -5.54 -6.37 -12.24
CA LEU A 138 -6.81 -6.84 -11.66
C LEU A 138 -7.98 -6.81 -12.64
N GLY A 139 -7.75 -6.41 -13.90
CA GLY A 139 -8.80 -6.26 -14.91
C GLY A 139 -9.73 -5.06 -14.67
N LEU A 140 -9.22 -4.01 -14.01
CA LEU A 140 -9.97 -2.82 -13.65
C LEU A 140 -9.44 -1.58 -14.39
N GLU A 141 -10.31 -0.56 -14.48
CA GLU A 141 -9.91 0.80 -14.82
C GLU A 141 -9.59 1.57 -13.53
N ALA A 142 -8.46 2.28 -13.52
CA ALA A 142 -8.03 3.06 -12.36
C ALA A 142 -8.85 4.35 -12.23
N ILE A 143 -9.26 4.68 -11.02
CA ILE A 143 -9.95 5.91 -10.67
C ILE A 143 -8.90 6.91 -10.16
N ILE A 144 -8.64 7.98 -10.94
CA ILE A 144 -7.64 8.99 -10.58
C ILE A 144 -8.33 10.34 -10.53
N THR A 145 -8.75 10.73 -9.35
CA THR A 145 -9.52 11.96 -9.13
C THR A 145 -9.35 12.46 -7.69
N ASP A 146 -9.38 13.75 -7.50
CA ASP A 146 -9.48 14.43 -6.21
C ASP A 146 -10.90 14.89 -5.88
N ASP A 147 -11.85 14.65 -6.79
CA ASP A 147 -13.27 14.94 -6.57
C ASP A 147 -13.96 13.80 -5.81
N TYR A 148 -14.27 14.07 -4.54
CA TYR A 148 -14.95 13.11 -3.67
C TYR A 148 -16.38 12.76 -4.15
N LEU A 149 -17.02 13.59 -4.96
CA LEU A 149 -18.34 13.29 -5.53
C LEU A 149 -18.24 12.23 -6.61
N GLU A 150 -17.20 12.31 -7.45
CA GLU A 150 -16.91 11.28 -8.44
C GLU A 150 -16.59 9.93 -7.76
N VAL A 151 -15.83 9.97 -6.65
CA VAL A 151 -15.55 8.76 -5.86
C VAL A 151 -16.83 8.17 -5.27
N GLU A 152 -17.74 9.00 -4.73
CA GLU A 152 -19.02 8.55 -4.18
C GLU A 152 -19.92 7.94 -5.27
N GLU A 153 -19.95 8.53 -6.46
CA GLU A 153 -20.68 8.00 -7.60
C GLU A 153 -20.15 6.61 -7.99
N LYS A 154 -18.84 6.45 -8.09
CA LYS A 154 -18.19 5.17 -8.38
C LYS A 154 -18.46 4.11 -7.32
N ILE A 155 -18.39 4.45 -6.04
CA ILE A 155 -18.75 3.55 -4.95
C ILE A 155 -20.23 3.11 -5.06
N THR A 156 -21.11 4.06 -5.38
CA THR A 156 -22.56 3.78 -5.53
C THR A 156 -22.83 2.87 -6.73
N GLU A 157 -22.14 3.09 -7.86
CA GLU A 157 -22.22 2.25 -9.06
C GLU A 157 -21.71 0.84 -8.80
N LEU A 158 -20.54 0.73 -8.18
CA LEU A 158 -19.84 -0.53 -7.97
C LEU A 158 -20.40 -1.36 -6.80
N GLN A 159 -21.14 -0.76 -5.88
CA GLN A 159 -21.76 -1.42 -4.72
C GLN A 159 -20.82 -2.40 -3.99
N PRO A 160 -19.68 -1.95 -3.44
CA PRO A 160 -18.79 -2.83 -2.68
C PRO A 160 -19.41 -3.26 -1.35
N GLU A 161 -18.92 -4.36 -0.79
CA GLU A 161 -19.28 -4.84 0.56
C GLU A 161 -18.33 -4.29 1.64
N LEU A 162 -17.18 -3.76 1.23
CA LEU A 162 -16.18 -3.14 2.10
C LEU A 162 -15.47 -2.02 1.34
N ILE A 163 -15.14 -0.96 2.05
CA ILE A 163 -14.28 0.12 1.53
C ILE A 163 -12.99 0.16 2.35
N LEU A 164 -11.85 0.16 1.66
CA LEU A 164 -10.55 0.48 2.22
C LEU A 164 -10.14 1.85 1.68
N GLY A 165 -10.07 2.86 2.53
CA GLY A 165 -9.94 4.23 2.04
C GLY A 165 -9.28 5.18 3.02
N THR A 166 -9.65 6.45 2.88
CA THR A 166 -9.27 7.54 3.77
C THR A 166 -10.46 7.93 4.66
N GLN A 167 -10.29 8.97 5.47
CA GLN A 167 -11.45 9.52 6.20
C GLN A 167 -12.55 10.04 5.26
N MET A 168 -12.23 10.43 4.01
CA MET A 168 -13.23 10.90 3.07
C MET A 168 -14.15 9.75 2.63
N GLU A 169 -13.57 8.63 2.24
CA GLU A 169 -14.32 7.42 1.89
C GLU A 169 -15.09 6.86 3.09
N ARG A 170 -14.58 7.04 4.32
CA ARG A 170 -15.33 6.70 5.53
C ARG A 170 -16.61 7.50 5.69
N HIS A 171 -16.63 8.78 5.31
CA HIS A 171 -17.86 9.58 5.32
C HIS A 171 -18.85 9.11 4.26
N ILE A 172 -18.37 8.78 3.06
CA ILE A 172 -19.18 8.19 1.99
C ILE A 172 -19.77 6.86 2.45
N ALA A 173 -18.93 5.96 2.96
CA ALA A 173 -19.30 4.65 3.47
C ALA A 173 -20.40 4.72 4.55
N LYS A 174 -20.27 5.69 5.48
CA LYS A 174 -21.28 5.91 6.51
C LYS A 174 -22.65 6.30 5.91
N ARG A 175 -22.67 7.16 4.88
CA ARG A 175 -23.92 7.52 4.19
C ARG A 175 -24.54 6.33 3.48
N LEU A 176 -23.71 5.52 2.82
CA LEU A 176 -24.13 4.36 2.04
C LEU A 176 -24.32 3.10 2.91
N LYS A 177 -24.03 3.16 4.21
CA LYS A 177 -24.09 2.05 5.17
C LYS A 177 -23.20 0.87 4.78
N ILE A 178 -22.04 1.15 4.23
CA ILE A 178 -21.01 0.18 3.86
C ILE A 178 -19.92 0.18 4.94
N PRO A 179 -19.41 -0.96 5.40
CA PRO A 179 -18.23 -1.02 6.26
C PRO A 179 -17.02 -0.35 5.61
N CYS A 180 -16.22 0.38 6.41
CA CYS A 180 -15.01 1.03 5.93
C CYS A 180 -13.88 0.89 6.93
N ALA A 181 -12.68 0.59 6.43
CA ALA A 181 -11.43 0.70 7.17
C ALA A 181 -10.57 1.81 6.55
N VAL A 182 -10.07 2.69 7.42
CA VAL A 182 -9.14 3.75 6.98
C VAL A 182 -7.73 3.20 6.95
N ILE A 183 -7.12 3.19 5.78
CA ILE A 183 -5.80 2.61 5.52
C ILE A 183 -4.75 3.63 5.08
N SER A 184 -5.19 4.83 4.71
CA SER A 184 -4.34 5.86 4.09
C SER A 184 -4.74 7.26 4.58
N SER A 185 -3.85 8.21 4.43
CA SER A 185 -4.14 9.64 4.69
C SER A 185 -5.15 10.20 3.68
N PRO A 186 -5.96 11.17 4.08
CA PRO A 186 -6.07 11.75 5.42
C PRO A 186 -6.75 10.83 6.42
N VAL A 187 -6.26 10.87 7.67
CA VAL A 187 -6.79 10.08 8.80
C VAL A 187 -7.33 11.00 9.88
N HIS A 188 -8.36 10.55 10.59
CA HIS A 188 -8.89 11.24 11.75
C HIS A 188 -8.37 10.62 13.05
N VAL A 189 -8.50 11.33 14.18
CA VAL A 189 -8.11 10.78 15.50
C VAL A 189 -8.80 9.46 15.84
N GLN A 190 -10.00 9.24 15.32
CA GLN A 190 -10.77 8.00 15.50
C GLN A 190 -10.20 6.81 14.71
N ASP A 191 -9.33 7.07 13.74
CA ASP A 191 -8.75 6.06 12.86
C ASP A 191 -7.36 5.59 13.37
N PHE A 192 -7.12 5.76 14.68
CA PHE A 192 -5.85 5.43 15.31
C PHE A 192 -5.36 3.99 15.07
N PRO A 193 -6.20 2.95 14.91
CA PRO A 193 -5.70 1.60 14.67
C PRO A 193 -4.83 1.51 13.42
N SER A 194 -5.19 2.18 12.34
CA SER A 194 -4.40 2.20 11.10
C SER A 194 -3.05 2.91 11.23
N ARG A 195 -2.90 3.78 12.25
CA ARG A 195 -1.65 4.52 12.52
C ARG A 195 -0.64 3.71 13.35
N TYR A 196 -1.12 2.73 14.11
CA TYR A 196 -0.32 1.97 15.06
C TYR A 196 -0.20 0.50 14.70
N SER A 197 -1.05 0.00 13.80
CA SER A 197 -0.97 -1.37 13.34
C SER A 197 0.21 -1.55 12.38
N PRO A 198 1.07 -2.55 12.60
CA PRO A 198 2.10 -2.89 11.64
C PRO A 198 1.44 -3.40 10.35
N GLN A 199 1.91 -2.89 9.21
CA GLN A 199 1.41 -3.28 7.89
C GLN A 199 2.36 -4.25 7.16
N MET A 200 3.48 -4.53 7.75
CA MET A 200 4.37 -5.61 7.32
C MET A 200 3.85 -6.96 7.80
N GLY A 201 3.87 -7.94 6.92
CA GLY A 201 3.32 -9.27 7.13
C GLY A 201 4.02 -10.14 8.16
#